data_d835a3ef8b73c8bc2ad8135750f22513
#
_entry.id   d835a3ef8b73c8bc2ad8135750f22513
#
_cell.length_a   1.000
_cell.length_b   1.000
_cell.length_c   1.000
_cell.angle_alpha   90.00
_cell.angle_beta   90.00
_cell.angle_gamma   90.00
#
_symmetry.space_group_name_H-M   'P 1'
#
loop_
_entity.id
_entity.type
_entity.pdbx_description
1 polymer ?
#
loop_
_entity_poly.entity_id
_entity_poly.type
_entity_poly.pdbx_seq_one_letter_code
_entity_poly.pdbx_strand_id
1 'polypeptide(L)'
;GACGQAPEATEAAMPAPAVSVATVIEQQVTEWDELTGRLEAPESVDIRPRVSGFIDKVAFEEGSLVKKGDLLFQIDPRPYQARVGAAQAELAQARSQSAQAASEAERARVLLGRRAISQEIHDQRQSALNNARAMVDAAEAALETAELDLAYTRITAPVSGRAGRAMV
;
A
#
# COMPACT_ATOMS: atom_id res chain seq x y z
N GLY A 1 -75.66 68.60 70.67
CA GLY A 1 -74.87 67.52 70.11
C GLY A 1 -73.95 68.04 69.01
N ALA A 2 -72.65 67.98 69.27
CA ALA A 2 -71.62 68.28 68.23
C ALA A 2 -70.66 67.12 68.20
N CYS A 3 -70.66 66.44 67.11
CA CYS A 3 -69.68 65.44 66.80
C CYS A 3 -68.41 66.11 66.22
N GLY A 4 -67.30 66.01 66.94
CA GLY A 4 -66.00 66.41 66.40
C GLY A 4 -65.35 65.27 65.60
N GLN A 5 -64.98 65.62 64.39
CA GLN A 5 -64.25 64.73 63.55
C GLN A 5 -62.76 64.87 63.90
N ALA A 6 -62.15 63.74 64.19
CA ALA A 6 -60.69 63.62 64.41
C ALA A 6 -59.96 63.85 63.11
N PRO A 7 -58.81 64.52 63.08
CA PRO A 7 -58.03 64.65 61.88
C PRO A 7 -57.27 63.33 61.59
N GLU A 8 -57.40 62.90 60.35
CA GLU A 8 -56.60 61.82 59.79
C GLU A 8 -55.12 62.23 59.77
N ALA A 9 -54.32 61.37 60.44
CA ALA A 9 -52.85 61.55 60.39
C ALA A 9 -52.31 61.17 59.04
N THR A 10 -51.91 62.14 58.29
CA THR A 10 -51.18 61.87 57.04
C THR A 10 -49.84 61.28 57.37
N GLU A 11 -49.66 60.01 57.08
CA GLU A 11 -48.46 59.30 57.19
C GLU A 11 -47.44 59.89 56.19
N ALA A 12 -46.41 60.55 56.69
CA ALA A 12 -45.35 61.14 55.87
C ALA A 12 -44.52 60.05 55.25
N ALA A 13 -44.67 59.82 53.95
CA ALA A 13 -43.87 58.91 53.19
C ALA A 13 -42.40 59.29 53.33
N MET A 14 -41.60 58.36 53.88
CA MET A 14 -40.14 58.55 53.92
C MET A 14 -39.60 58.68 52.51
N PRO A 15 -38.74 59.64 52.22
CA PRO A 15 -38.16 59.80 50.92
C PRO A 15 -37.34 58.56 50.58
N ALA A 16 -37.51 58.05 49.34
CA ALA A 16 -36.76 56.89 48.86
C ALA A 16 -35.24 57.19 48.92
N PRO A 17 -34.45 56.23 49.32
CA PRO A 17 -33.00 56.43 49.41
C PRO A 17 -32.44 56.71 47.97
N ALA A 18 -31.57 57.70 47.90
CA ALA A 18 -30.87 58.00 46.67
C ALA A 18 -29.85 56.90 46.35
N VAL A 19 -29.98 56.28 45.18
CA VAL A 19 -29.06 55.24 44.69
C VAL A 19 -28.29 55.81 43.49
N SER A 20 -27.01 55.57 43.44
CA SER A 20 -26.19 55.87 42.29
C SER A 20 -26.30 54.72 41.30
N VAL A 21 -26.66 55.07 40.06
CA VAL A 21 -26.69 54.12 38.94
C VAL A 21 -25.60 54.50 37.98
N ALA A 22 -24.92 53.52 37.44
CA ALA A 22 -23.94 53.67 36.40
C ALA A 22 -24.51 53.01 35.11
N THR A 23 -24.20 53.59 33.97
CA THR A 23 -24.53 52.98 32.69
C THR A 23 -23.77 51.68 32.51
N VAL A 24 -24.45 50.60 32.15
CA VAL A 24 -23.80 49.35 31.80
C VAL A 24 -23.03 49.52 30.50
N ILE A 25 -21.77 49.18 30.53
CA ILE A 25 -20.93 49.17 29.34
C ILE A 25 -21.07 47.79 28.70
N GLU A 26 -21.69 47.74 27.53
CA GLU A 26 -21.67 46.54 26.68
C GLU A 26 -20.41 46.58 25.84
N GLN A 27 -19.57 45.54 26.02
CA GLN A 27 -18.38 45.34 25.23
C GLN A 27 -18.42 43.93 24.65
N GLN A 28 -18.23 43.83 23.34
CA GLN A 28 -18.10 42.56 22.69
C GLN A 28 -16.72 41.99 23.04
N VAL A 29 -16.69 40.93 23.80
CA VAL A 29 -15.46 40.22 24.19
C VAL A 29 -15.32 38.98 23.32
N THR A 30 -14.20 38.86 22.63
CA THR A 30 -13.84 37.63 21.93
C THR A 30 -13.01 36.82 22.90
N GLU A 31 -13.55 35.69 23.32
CA GLU A 31 -12.81 34.72 24.14
C GLU A 31 -11.90 33.90 23.22
N TRP A 32 -10.68 33.67 23.65
CA TRP A 32 -9.68 32.89 22.96
C TRP A 32 -9.31 31.72 23.85
N ASP A 33 -9.49 30.51 23.32
CA ASP A 33 -8.99 29.29 23.97
C ASP A 33 -7.71 28.85 23.25
N GLU A 34 -6.59 28.88 23.95
CA GLU A 34 -5.32 28.31 23.47
C GLU A 34 -5.29 26.83 23.80
N LEU A 35 -5.41 26.00 22.77
CA LEU A 35 -5.32 24.56 22.89
C LEU A 35 -4.01 24.09 22.27
N THR A 36 -3.21 23.35 23.08
CA THR A 36 -2.02 22.67 22.58
C THR A 36 -2.44 21.32 22.02
N GLY A 37 -2.10 21.05 20.76
CA GLY A 37 -2.37 19.78 20.09
C GLY A 37 -1.16 19.33 19.29
N ARG A 38 -1.14 18.06 18.94
CA ARG A 38 -0.18 17.49 17.99
C ARG A 38 -0.93 17.14 16.70
N LEU A 39 -0.37 17.56 15.58
CA LEU A 39 -0.89 17.13 14.27
C LEU A 39 -0.39 15.71 14.00
N GLU A 40 -1.30 14.82 13.72
CA GLU A 40 -1.02 13.45 13.30
C GLU A 40 -1.55 13.25 11.88
N ALA A 41 -0.80 12.48 11.08
CA ALA A 41 -1.26 12.13 9.74
C ALA A 41 -2.45 11.15 9.86
N PRO A 42 -3.51 11.31 9.03
CA PRO A 42 -4.65 10.39 9.02
C PRO A 42 -4.27 8.98 8.57
N GLU A 43 -3.23 8.87 7.73
CA GLU A 43 -2.64 7.62 7.27
C GLU A 43 -1.13 7.71 7.33
N SER A 44 -0.49 6.65 7.81
CA SER A 44 0.96 6.47 7.82
C SER A 44 1.29 5.06 7.34
N VAL A 45 2.18 4.94 6.35
CA VAL A 45 2.57 3.66 5.78
C VAL A 45 4.07 3.49 5.86
N ASP A 46 4.50 2.45 6.57
CA ASP A 46 5.90 2.04 6.59
C ASP A 46 6.26 1.27 5.33
N ILE A 47 7.21 1.79 4.57
CA ILE A 47 7.69 1.15 3.35
C ILE A 47 8.85 0.24 3.70
N ARG A 48 8.68 -1.07 3.43
CA ARG A 48 9.71 -2.08 3.65
C ARG A 48 10.07 -2.74 2.32
N PRO A 49 11.38 -2.87 2.00
CA PRO A 49 11.80 -3.61 0.83
C PRO A 49 11.41 -5.08 0.96
N ARG A 50 11.05 -5.70 -0.16
CA ARG A 50 10.73 -7.14 -0.23
C ARG A 50 11.92 -7.97 -0.64
N VAL A 51 12.97 -7.32 -1.16
CA VAL A 51 14.22 -7.95 -1.57
C VAL A 51 15.39 -7.21 -0.92
N SER A 52 16.50 -7.90 -0.71
CA SER A 52 17.70 -7.36 -0.08
C SER A 52 18.73 -6.93 -1.14
N GLY A 53 19.52 -5.93 -0.83
CA GLY A 53 20.61 -5.49 -1.73
C GLY A 53 21.09 -4.10 -1.39
N PHE A 54 22.08 -3.61 -2.13
CA PHE A 54 22.56 -2.24 -1.98
C PHE A 54 21.60 -1.26 -2.64
N ILE A 55 21.39 -0.11 -1.98
CA ILE A 55 20.61 0.98 -2.57
C ILE A 55 21.50 1.67 -3.59
N ASP A 56 21.10 1.59 -4.85
CA ASP A 56 21.76 2.23 -5.97
C ASP A 56 21.35 3.70 -6.11
N LYS A 57 20.07 4.00 -5.81
CA LYS A 57 19.54 5.36 -5.96
C LYS A 57 18.43 5.63 -4.94
N VAL A 58 18.49 6.83 -4.34
CA VAL A 58 17.39 7.47 -3.62
C VAL A 58 16.78 8.53 -4.56
N ALA A 59 15.49 8.43 -4.88
CA ALA A 59 14.82 9.22 -5.90
C ALA A 59 13.87 10.27 -5.35
N PHE A 60 13.85 10.49 -4.04
CA PHE A 60 13.04 11.52 -3.39
C PHE A 60 13.87 12.32 -2.37
N GLU A 61 13.36 13.48 -1.97
CA GLU A 61 13.90 14.28 -0.88
C GLU A 61 13.06 14.07 0.38
N GLU A 62 13.72 13.98 1.55
CA GLU A 62 13.00 13.89 2.83
C GLU A 62 12.08 15.10 3.03
N GLY A 63 10.85 14.83 3.43
CA GLY A 63 9.82 15.86 3.61
C GLY A 63 9.14 16.32 2.32
N SER A 64 9.53 15.84 1.14
CA SER A 64 8.88 16.17 -0.13
C SER A 64 7.53 15.48 -0.29
N LEU A 65 6.68 16.04 -1.14
CA LEU A 65 5.42 15.41 -1.55
C LEU A 65 5.69 14.43 -2.68
N VAL A 66 5.23 13.20 -2.51
CA VAL A 66 5.31 12.13 -3.50
C VAL A 66 3.91 11.67 -3.90
N LYS A 67 3.77 11.22 -5.14
CA LYS A 67 2.53 10.62 -5.66
C LYS A 67 2.62 9.10 -5.59
N LYS A 68 1.47 8.45 -5.47
CA LYS A 68 1.39 6.99 -5.61
C LYS A 68 2.05 6.55 -6.93
N GLY A 69 2.98 5.60 -6.82
CA GLY A 69 3.74 5.06 -7.95
C GLY A 69 5.10 5.75 -8.19
N ASP A 70 5.37 6.89 -7.56
CA ASP A 70 6.69 7.54 -7.68
C ASP A 70 7.78 6.64 -7.13
N LEU A 71 8.91 6.58 -7.83
CA LEU A 71 10.08 5.83 -7.39
C LEU A 71 10.68 6.49 -6.16
N LEU A 72 10.86 5.72 -5.08
CA LEU A 72 11.51 6.18 -3.84
C LEU A 72 12.94 5.69 -3.75
N PHE A 73 13.14 4.38 -3.92
CA PHE A 73 14.45 3.76 -3.87
C PHE A 73 14.62 2.79 -5.03
N GLN A 74 15.84 2.67 -5.49
CA GLN A 74 16.26 1.62 -6.40
C GLN A 74 17.32 0.77 -5.71
N ILE A 75 17.04 -0.50 -5.50
CA ILE A 75 18.03 -1.51 -5.13
C ILE A 75 18.78 -1.92 -6.40
N ASP A 76 20.09 -2.24 -6.30
CA ASP A 76 20.89 -2.67 -7.44
C ASP A 76 20.19 -3.81 -8.21
N PRO A 77 19.70 -3.58 -9.43
CA PRO A 77 18.92 -4.57 -10.18
C PRO A 77 19.79 -5.64 -10.86
N ARG A 78 21.10 -5.41 -10.98
CA ARG A 78 21.99 -6.29 -11.78
C ARG A 78 21.99 -7.76 -11.34
N PRO A 79 22.06 -8.09 -10.02
CA PRO A 79 21.98 -9.48 -9.58
C PRO A 79 20.64 -10.13 -9.95
N TYR A 80 19.55 -9.36 -9.88
CA TYR A 80 18.20 -9.83 -10.19
C TYR A 80 18.01 -10.00 -11.71
N GLN A 81 18.54 -9.09 -12.52
CA GLN A 81 18.58 -9.24 -13.99
C GLN A 81 19.33 -10.51 -14.42
N ALA A 82 20.43 -10.81 -13.75
CA ALA A 82 21.18 -12.04 -14.02
C ALA A 82 20.37 -13.30 -13.69
N ARG A 83 19.57 -13.29 -12.58
CA ARG A 83 18.66 -14.39 -12.23
C ARG A 83 17.55 -14.56 -13.26
N VAL A 84 16.95 -13.46 -13.72
CA VAL A 84 15.96 -13.50 -14.82
C VAL A 84 16.56 -14.12 -16.07
N GLY A 85 17.78 -13.71 -16.47
CA GLY A 85 18.48 -14.28 -17.61
C GLY A 85 18.74 -15.79 -17.46
N ALA A 86 19.14 -16.24 -16.28
CA ALA A 86 19.32 -17.67 -15.99
C ALA A 86 18.00 -18.45 -16.10
N ALA A 87 16.93 -17.95 -15.49
CA ALA A 87 15.61 -18.59 -15.55
C ALA A 87 15.04 -18.62 -16.99
N GLN A 88 15.29 -17.59 -17.80
CA GLN A 88 14.93 -17.59 -19.22
C GLN A 88 15.65 -18.67 -20.01
N ALA A 89 16.95 -18.88 -19.73
CA ALA A 89 17.74 -19.93 -20.37
C ALA A 89 17.23 -21.33 -19.97
N GLU A 90 16.89 -21.55 -18.69
CA GLU A 90 16.30 -22.81 -18.22
C GLU A 90 14.95 -23.09 -18.87
N LEU A 91 14.09 -22.07 -19.00
CA LEU A 91 12.82 -22.20 -19.71
C LEU A 91 13.01 -22.56 -21.19
N ALA A 92 13.95 -21.91 -21.85
CA ALA A 92 14.27 -22.22 -23.26
C ALA A 92 14.75 -23.68 -23.43
N GLN A 93 15.57 -24.18 -22.50
CA GLN A 93 16.02 -25.56 -22.45
C GLN A 93 14.86 -26.52 -22.23
N ALA A 94 14.00 -26.26 -21.24
CA ALA A 94 12.82 -27.09 -20.94
C ALA A 94 11.85 -27.17 -22.14
N ARG A 95 11.61 -26.05 -22.81
CA ARG A 95 10.78 -25.98 -24.04
C ARG A 95 11.38 -26.81 -25.18
N SER A 96 12.70 -26.77 -25.36
CA SER A 96 13.38 -27.58 -26.36
C SER A 96 13.23 -29.09 -26.07
N GLN A 97 13.41 -29.50 -24.82
CA GLN A 97 13.21 -30.88 -24.37
C GLN A 97 11.77 -31.34 -24.55
N SER A 98 10.80 -30.50 -24.22
CA SER A 98 9.37 -30.79 -24.42
C SER A 98 9.03 -30.95 -25.90
N ALA A 99 9.58 -30.10 -26.78
CA ALA A 99 9.38 -30.23 -28.23
C ALA A 99 9.96 -31.54 -28.78
N GLN A 100 11.16 -31.93 -28.30
CA GLN A 100 11.74 -33.24 -28.66
C GLN A 100 10.86 -34.39 -28.21
N ALA A 101 10.46 -34.41 -26.92
CA ALA A 101 9.60 -35.45 -26.37
C ALA A 101 8.25 -35.54 -27.09
N ALA A 102 7.67 -34.40 -27.49
CA ALA A 102 6.44 -34.34 -28.28
C ALA A 102 6.61 -35.01 -29.67
N SER A 103 7.73 -34.71 -30.31
CA SER A 103 8.05 -35.35 -31.61
C SER A 103 8.25 -36.87 -31.48
N GLU A 104 8.87 -37.33 -30.39
CA GLU A 104 9.06 -38.76 -30.10
C GLU A 104 7.74 -39.46 -29.76
N ALA A 105 6.88 -38.86 -28.94
CA ALA A 105 5.55 -39.39 -28.62
C ALA A 105 4.67 -39.51 -29.87
N GLU A 106 4.70 -38.49 -30.73
CA GLU A 106 3.96 -38.51 -31.98
C GLU A 106 4.45 -39.63 -32.95
N ARG A 107 5.76 -39.81 -33.10
CA ARG A 107 6.32 -40.93 -33.84
C ARG A 107 5.90 -42.27 -33.25
N ALA A 108 5.95 -42.44 -31.93
CA ALA A 108 5.51 -43.64 -31.24
C ALA A 108 4.02 -43.92 -31.49
N ARG A 109 3.17 -42.90 -31.46
CA ARG A 109 1.74 -43.02 -31.77
C ARG A 109 1.50 -43.59 -33.19
N VAL A 110 2.21 -43.07 -34.18
CA VAL A 110 2.12 -43.57 -35.59
C VAL A 110 2.62 -45.01 -35.71
N LEU A 111 3.74 -45.34 -35.07
CA LEU A 111 4.33 -46.69 -35.10
C LEU A 111 3.44 -47.71 -34.36
N LEU A 112 2.81 -47.35 -33.26
CA LEU A 112 1.84 -48.21 -32.57
C LEU A 112 0.64 -48.54 -33.47
N GLY A 113 0.10 -47.53 -34.17
CA GLY A 113 -1.00 -47.73 -35.14
C GLY A 113 -0.64 -48.69 -36.27
N ARG A 114 0.66 -48.76 -36.62
CA ARG A 114 1.20 -49.74 -37.60
C ARG A 114 1.63 -51.06 -36.98
N ARG A 115 1.42 -51.27 -35.68
CA ARG A 115 1.87 -52.44 -34.90
C ARG A 115 3.40 -52.67 -34.96
N ALA A 116 4.17 -51.58 -35.14
CA ALA A 116 5.63 -51.63 -35.23
C ALA A 116 6.35 -51.48 -33.90
N ILE A 117 5.62 -51.08 -32.85
CA ILE A 117 6.11 -51.01 -31.44
C ILE A 117 5.09 -51.60 -30.48
N SER A 118 5.53 -51.91 -29.24
CA SER A 118 4.64 -52.35 -28.16
C SER A 118 3.89 -51.16 -27.53
N GLN A 119 2.75 -51.42 -26.90
CA GLN A 119 2.02 -50.43 -26.07
C GLN A 119 2.92 -49.82 -24.98
N GLU A 120 3.76 -50.64 -24.37
CA GLU A 120 4.69 -50.21 -23.32
C GLU A 120 5.63 -49.10 -23.82
N ILE A 121 6.20 -49.26 -25.02
CA ILE A 121 7.09 -48.21 -25.60
C ILE A 121 6.31 -46.91 -25.87
N HIS A 122 5.08 -47.03 -26.39
CA HIS A 122 4.22 -45.87 -26.60
C HIS A 122 3.95 -45.13 -25.27
N ASP A 123 3.55 -45.89 -24.23
CA ASP A 123 3.19 -45.31 -22.95
C ASP A 123 4.41 -44.66 -22.25
N GLN A 124 5.61 -45.27 -22.44
CA GLN A 124 6.87 -44.67 -21.98
C GLN A 124 7.12 -43.31 -22.67
N ARG A 125 6.93 -43.20 -23.99
CA ARG A 125 7.14 -41.92 -24.70
C ARG A 125 6.10 -40.89 -24.33
N GLN A 126 4.86 -41.30 -24.08
CA GLN A 126 3.80 -40.41 -23.61
C GLN A 126 4.10 -39.88 -22.19
N SER A 127 4.59 -40.74 -21.33
CA SER A 127 5.02 -40.34 -19.98
C SER A 127 6.21 -39.38 -20.00
N ALA A 128 7.18 -39.62 -20.90
CA ALA A 128 8.32 -38.71 -21.11
C ALA A 128 7.86 -37.32 -21.58
N LEU A 129 6.89 -37.25 -22.49
CA LEU A 129 6.28 -35.98 -22.91
C LEU A 129 5.61 -35.25 -21.74
N ASN A 130 4.83 -35.96 -20.94
CA ASN A 130 4.14 -35.38 -19.79
C ASN A 130 5.14 -34.81 -18.76
N ASN A 131 6.22 -35.56 -18.50
CA ASN A 131 7.30 -35.10 -17.61
C ASN A 131 8.00 -33.84 -18.17
N ALA A 132 8.29 -33.83 -19.48
CA ALA A 132 8.93 -32.69 -20.12
C ALA A 132 8.03 -31.43 -20.11
N ARG A 133 6.72 -31.59 -20.23
CA ARG A 133 5.76 -30.49 -20.06
C ARG A 133 5.75 -29.94 -18.62
N ALA A 134 5.73 -30.82 -17.64
CA ALA A 134 5.81 -30.41 -16.23
C ALA A 134 7.11 -29.63 -15.92
N MET A 135 8.22 -29.98 -16.61
CA MET A 135 9.48 -29.20 -16.50
C MET A 135 9.34 -27.80 -17.10
N VAL A 136 8.59 -27.64 -18.18
CA VAL A 136 8.29 -26.30 -18.75
C VAL A 136 7.50 -25.47 -17.74
N ASP A 137 6.45 -26.04 -17.16
CA ASP A 137 5.61 -25.35 -16.18
C ASP A 137 6.42 -24.91 -14.96
N ALA A 138 7.32 -25.77 -14.49
CA ALA A 138 8.22 -25.45 -13.37
C ALA A 138 9.21 -24.34 -13.71
N ALA A 139 9.77 -24.35 -14.93
CA ALA A 139 10.70 -23.30 -15.38
C ALA A 139 9.97 -21.96 -15.62
N GLU A 140 8.71 -21.98 -16.07
CA GLU A 140 7.88 -20.77 -16.18
C GLU A 140 7.62 -20.15 -14.80
N ALA A 141 7.27 -20.94 -13.80
CA ALA A 141 7.09 -20.46 -12.43
C ALA A 141 8.39 -19.89 -11.82
N ALA A 142 9.55 -20.51 -12.13
CA ALA A 142 10.84 -20.01 -11.69
C ALA A 142 11.17 -18.64 -12.35
N LEU A 143 10.87 -18.48 -13.64
CA LEU A 143 11.04 -17.21 -14.34
C LEU A 143 10.14 -16.12 -13.74
N GLU A 144 8.86 -16.40 -13.51
CA GLU A 144 7.93 -15.46 -12.88
C GLU A 144 8.44 -14.99 -11.52
N THR A 145 8.96 -15.91 -10.71
CA THR A 145 9.56 -15.57 -9.40
C THR A 145 10.74 -14.62 -9.57
N ALA A 146 11.64 -14.90 -10.51
CA ALA A 146 12.80 -14.05 -10.76
C ALA A 146 12.40 -12.64 -11.28
N GLU A 147 11.37 -12.56 -12.12
CA GLU A 147 10.84 -11.29 -12.62
C GLU A 147 10.17 -10.46 -11.50
N LEU A 148 9.44 -11.11 -10.57
CA LEU A 148 8.88 -10.47 -9.40
C LEU A 148 9.98 -9.90 -8.48
N ASP A 149 11.03 -10.67 -8.22
CA ASP A 149 12.16 -10.21 -7.43
C ASP A 149 12.84 -8.99 -8.08
N LEU A 150 13.01 -9.00 -9.40
CA LEU A 150 13.52 -7.85 -10.15
C LEU A 150 12.59 -6.64 -10.04
N ALA A 151 11.28 -6.84 -10.13
CA ALA A 151 10.30 -5.76 -9.97
C ALA A 151 10.38 -5.14 -8.57
N TYR A 152 10.60 -5.96 -7.53
CA TYR A 152 10.71 -5.50 -6.15
C TYR A 152 11.99 -4.71 -5.85
N THR A 153 12.98 -4.70 -6.75
CA THR A 153 14.13 -3.78 -6.64
C THR A 153 13.73 -2.31 -6.79
N ARG A 154 12.58 -2.03 -7.39
CA ARG A 154 12.03 -0.69 -7.55
C ARG A 154 10.98 -0.43 -6.47
N ILE A 155 11.37 0.30 -5.45
CA ILE A 155 10.49 0.63 -4.32
C ILE A 155 9.76 1.92 -4.65
N THR A 156 8.44 1.83 -4.82
CA THR A 156 7.56 2.94 -5.18
C THR A 156 6.62 3.31 -4.05
N ALA A 157 6.13 4.55 -4.06
CA ALA A 157 5.16 5.02 -3.08
C ALA A 157 3.80 4.32 -3.24
N PRO A 158 3.29 3.62 -2.22
CA PRO A 158 1.99 2.94 -2.28
C PRO A 158 0.80 3.91 -2.21
N VAL A 159 1.02 5.08 -1.62
CA VAL A 159 0.04 6.16 -1.45
C VAL A 159 0.69 7.50 -1.77
N SER A 160 -0.13 8.51 -2.10
CA SER A 160 0.36 9.88 -2.23
C SER A 160 0.43 10.53 -0.86
N GLY A 161 1.50 11.27 -0.57
CA GLY A 161 1.68 11.89 0.74
C GLY A 161 3.05 12.55 0.88
N ARG A 162 3.41 12.92 2.10
CA ARG A 162 4.73 13.46 2.43
C ARG A 162 5.67 12.32 2.82
N ALA A 163 6.78 12.20 2.12
CA ALA A 163 7.82 11.23 2.45
C ALA A 163 8.51 11.60 3.76
N GLY A 164 8.61 10.65 4.66
CA GLY A 164 9.32 10.78 5.92
C GLY A 164 10.83 10.63 5.74
N ARG A 165 11.53 10.42 6.88
CA ARG A 165 12.97 10.15 6.89
C ARG A 165 13.25 8.74 6.35
N ALA A 166 14.26 8.62 5.51
CA ALA A 166 14.82 7.34 5.11
C ALA A 166 15.62 6.73 6.29
N MET A 167 15.14 5.61 6.84
CA MET A 167 15.91 4.81 7.79
C MET A 167 16.52 3.64 7.00
N VAL A 168 17.74 3.84 6.54
CA VAL A 168 18.56 2.87 5.79
C VAL A 168 19.87 2.63 6.47
#